data_0b8e93431b8e8b6545b9ffbab5c2f95d
#
_entry.id   0b8e93431b8e8b6545b9ffbab5c2f95d
#
_cell.length_a   1.000
_cell.length_b   1.000
_cell.length_c   1.000
_cell.angle_alpha   90.00
_cell.angle_beta   90.00
_cell.angle_gamma   90.00
#
_symmetry.space_group_name_H-M   'P 1'
#
loop_
_entity.id
_entity.type
_entity.pdbx_description
1 polymer ?
#
loop_
_entity_poly.entity_id
_entity_poly.type
_entity_poly.pdbx_seq_one_letter_code
_entity_poly.pdbx_strand_id
1 'polypeptide(L)'
;NGFADGRWHEIIRGIDLKLNRGEVLGLIGESGAGKSTMGKAAMGYAQPGCKLISGSIIFDGIDLTKITDAQKRKIWLTKISYVAQSAAASFNPAHRLINQTIESAKRANLGNEKSLKKDAIHLYDTLQLPTSNLIGERYPHQVSGGQLQRIMTAMAISPRPELIIFDEPTTALDVTTQVEV
;
A
#
# COMPACT_ATOMS: atom_id res chain seq x y z
N ASN A 1 -5.64 -10.47 17.11
CA ASN A 1 -6.95 -11.11 17.30
C ASN A 1 -8.03 -10.31 16.58
N GLY A 2 -9.05 -11.01 16.08
CA GLY A 2 -10.27 -10.45 15.49
C GLY A 2 -11.49 -10.76 16.34
N PHE A 3 -12.47 -9.85 16.34
CA PHE A 3 -13.73 -9.99 17.03
C PHE A 3 -14.80 -10.52 16.06
N ALA A 4 -15.35 -11.70 16.36
CA ALA A 4 -16.46 -12.32 15.65
C ALA A 4 -17.34 -13.11 16.63
N ASP A 5 -18.63 -13.20 16.35
CA ASP A 5 -19.62 -13.96 17.15
C ASP A 5 -19.55 -13.68 18.65
N GLY A 6 -19.34 -12.41 19.03
CA GLY A 6 -19.25 -11.99 20.42
C GLY A 6 -17.94 -12.36 21.14
N ARG A 7 -16.94 -12.88 20.44
CA ARG A 7 -15.67 -13.35 21.02
C ARG A 7 -14.46 -12.86 20.23
N TRP A 8 -13.31 -12.84 20.90
CA TRP A 8 -12.02 -12.57 20.26
C TRP A 8 -11.38 -13.89 19.81
N HIS A 9 -11.09 -13.99 18.52
CA HIS A 9 -10.41 -15.12 17.90
C HIS A 9 -8.98 -14.75 17.56
N GLU A 10 -8.08 -15.68 17.76
CA GLU A 10 -6.68 -15.51 17.36
C GLU A 10 -6.55 -15.72 15.85
N ILE A 11 -6.14 -14.67 15.11
CA ILE A 11 -5.92 -14.72 13.68
C ILE A 11 -4.46 -15.05 13.39
N ILE A 12 -3.54 -14.42 14.12
CA ILE A 12 -2.10 -14.59 13.97
C ILE A 12 -1.53 -15.09 15.29
N ARG A 13 -0.78 -16.19 15.22
CA ARG A 13 -0.22 -16.89 16.38
C ARG A 13 1.29 -16.77 16.35
N GLY A 14 1.86 -15.94 17.21
CA GLY A 14 3.31 -15.85 17.47
C GLY A 14 4.17 -15.94 16.23
N ILE A 15 4.35 -14.83 15.50
CA ILE A 15 5.23 -14.77 14.32
C ILE A 15 6.43 -13.92 14.68
N ASP A 16 7.62 -14.53 14.54
CA ASP A 16 8.89 -13.82 14.54
C ASP A 16 9.37 -13.66 13.11
N LEU A 17 9.52 -12.42 12.67
CA LEU A 17 9.89 -12.07 11.30
C LEU A 17 10.89 -10.94 11.32
N LYS A 18 11.93 -11.06 10.51
CA LYS A 18 12.88 -10.00 10.24
C LYS A 18 13.00 -9.79 8.73
N LEU A 19 12.93 -8.53 8.30
CA LEU A 19 13.16 -8.11 6.92
C LEU A 19 14.25 -7.05 6.92
N ASN A 20 15.30 -7.23 6.16
CA ASN A 20 16.37 -6.25 6.02
C ASN A 20 16.11 -5.35 4.80
N ARG A 21 16.82 -4.21 4.74
CA ARG A 21 16.76 -3.33 3.57
C ARG A 21 17.23 -4.06 2.32
N GLY A 22 16.50 -3.89 1.22
CA GLY A 22 16.78 -4.55 -0.06
C GLY A 22 16.29 -5.99 -0.15
N GLU A 23 15.65 -6.53 0.89
CA GLU A 23 15.05 -7.87 0.85
C GLU A 23 13.60 -7.81 0.41
N VAL A 24 13.16 -8.89 -0.25
CA VAL A 24 11.76 -9.14 -0.62
C VAL A 24 11.30 -10.39 0.11
N LEU A 25 10.17 -10.28 0.82
CA LEU A 25 9.54 -11.39 1.51
C LEU A 25 8.19 -11.72 0.89
N GLY A 26 8.02 -12.94 0.41
CA GLY A 26 6.75 -13.46 -0.07
C GLY A 26 5.99 -14.19 1.05
N LEU A 27 4.72 -13.78 1.27
CA LEU A 27 3.80 -14.48 2.16
C LEU A 27 2.89 -15.39 1.34
N ILE A 28 3.05 -16.70 1.51
CA ILE A 28 2.28 -17.73 0.81
C ILE A 28 1.35 -18.43 1.80
N GLY A 29 0.15 -18.75 1.36
CA GLY A 29 -0.84 -19.48 2.18
C GLY A 29 -2.24 -19.39 1.58
N GLU A 30 -3.15 -20.20 2.09
CA GLU A 30 -4.56 -20.23 1.63
C GLU A 30 -5.29 -18.90 1.87
N SER A 31 -6.41 -18.71 1.15
CA SER A 31 -7.31 -17.58 1.42
C SER A 31 -7.83 -17.68 2.86
N GLY A 32 -7.86 -16.57 3.57
CA GLY A 32 -8.26 -16.56 4.99
C GLY A 32 -7.15 -16.91 5.99
N ALA A 33 -5.95 -17.31 5.55
CA ALA A 33 -4.83 -17.64 6.46
C ALA A 33 -4.26 -16.42 7.23
N GLY A 34 -4.78 -15.22 7.04
CA GLY A 34 -4.36 -14.02 7.78
C GLY A 34 -3.24 -13.22 7.10
N LYS A 35 -2.87 -13.50 5.84
CA LYS A 35 -1.81 -12.78 5.11
C LYS A 35 -2.01 -11.25 5.11
N SER A 36 -3.17 -10.78 4.69
CA SER A 36 -3.52 -9.35 4.69
C SER A 36 -3.55 -8.75 6.10
N THR A 37 -3.99 -9.53 7.09
CA THR A 37 -3.97 -9.10 8.50
C THR A 37 -2.53 -8.95 9.00
N MET A 38 -1.64 -9.85 8.60
CA MET A 38 -0.22 -9.78 8.93
C MET A 38 0.45 -8.58 8.26
N GLY A 39 0.21 -8.35 6.96
CA GLY A 39 0.73 -7.18 6.26
C GLY A 39 0.31 -5.86 6.93
N LYS A 40 -0.97 -5.73 7.29
CA LYS A 40 -1.47 -4.57 8.03
C LYS A 40 -0.87 -4.45 9.44
N ALA A 41 -0.75 -5.58 10.15
CA ALA A 41 -0.12 -5.60 11.48
C ALA A 41 1.34 -5.15 11.40
N ALA A 42 2.10 -5.53 10.37
CA ALA A 42 3.48 -5.10 10.16
C ALA A 42 3.64 -3.57 10.05
N MET A 43 2.58 -2.85 9.65
CA MET A 43 2.54 -1.38 9.68
C MET A 43 2.18 -0.82 11.07
N GLY A 44 1.96 -1.65 12.08
CA GLY A 44 1.37 -1.23 13.35
C GLY A 44 -0.10 -0.85 13.25
N TYR A 45 -0.81 -1.32 12.20
CA TYR A 45 -2.22 -1.03 11.96
C TYR A 45 -3.09 -2.24 12.31
N ALA A 46 -4.04 -2.03 13.21
CA ALA A 46 -5.12 -2.98 13.48
C ALA A 46 -6.41 -2.47 12.82
N GLN A 47 -6.95 -3.24 11.87
CA GLN A 47 -8.20 -2.86 11.21
C GLN A 47 -9.38 -2.90 12.20
N PRO A 48 -10.50 -2.20 11.92
CA PRO A 48 -11.70 -2.26 12.76
C PRO A 48 -12.10 -3.72 13.07
N GLY A 49 -12.40 -4.01 14.31
CA GLY A 49 -12.67 -5.37 14.78
C GLY A 49 -11.41 -6.23 15.03
N CYS A 50 -10.20 -5.70 14.85
CA CYS A 50 -8.95 -6.38 15.19
C CYS A 50 -8.17 -5.63 16.28
N LYS A 51 -7.34 -6.37 17.02
CA LYS A 51 -6.42 -5.79 17.99
C LYS A 51 -5.11 -6.57 18.05
N LEU A 52 -4.02 -5.85 18.28
CA LEU A 52 -2.74 -6.42 18.69
C LEU A 52 -2.79 -6.74 20.18
N ILE A 53 -2.47 -7.98 20.54
CA ILE A 53 -2.56 -8.43 21.95
C ILE A 53 -1.19 -8.37 22.64
N SER A 54 -0.16 -8.77 21.93
CA SER A 54 1.21 -8.86 22.45
C SER A 54 2.23 -8.80 21.32
N GLY A 55 3.49 -8.71 21.67
CA GLY A 55 4.60 -8.61 20.75
C GLY A 55 5.01 -7.16 20.47
N SER A 56 6.00 -7.00 19.63
CA SER A 56 6.55 -5.70 19.20
C SER A 56 6.66 -5.66 17.67
N ILE A 57 6.55 -4.49 17.09
CA ILE A 57 6.72 -4.26 15.65
C ILE A 57 7.74 -3.15 15.50
N ILE A 58 8.97 -3.54 15.20
CA ILE A 58 10.08 -2.60 15.11
C ILE A 58 10.29 -2.19 13.65
N PHE A 59 10.15 -0.93 13.35
CA PHE A 59 10.47 -0.33 12.06
C PHE A 59 11.52 0.76 12.26
N ASP A 60 12.69 0.59 11.66
CA ASP A 60 13.81 1.52 11.73
C ASP A 60 14.13 1.95 13.18
N GLY A 61 14.17 0.97 14.11
CA GLY A 61 14.41 1.17 15.54
C GLY A 61 13.22 1.69 16.35
N ILE A 62 12.09 1.97 15.72
CA ILE A 62 10.87 2.49 16.36
C ILE A 62 9.88 1.35 16.60
N ASP A 63 9.44 1.15 17.83
CA ASP A 63 8.37 0.20 18.13
C ASP A 63 6.99 0.83 17.82
N LEU A 64 6.40 0.39 16.70
CA LEU A 64 5.10 0.88 16.22
C LEU A 64 3.94 0.55 17.17
N THR A 65 4.12 -0.40 18.10
CA THR A 65 3.08 -0.73 19.08
C THR A 65 3.02 0.28 20.24
N LYS A 66 4.10 1.06 20.43
CA LYS A 66 4.23 2.01 21.56
C LYS A 66 4.01 3.47 21.17
N ILE A 67 3.91 3.78 19.89
CA ILE A 67 3.70 5.14 19.41
C ILE A 67 2.21 5.44 19.16
N THR A 68 1.88 6.73 19.17
CA THR A 68 0.52 7.21 18.93
C THR A 68 0.10 7.05 17.46
N ASP A 69 -1.20 7.03 17.19
CA ASP A 69 -1.71 6.96 15.81
C ASP A 69 -1.32 8.19 14.98
N ALA A 70 -1.12 9.34 15.60
CA ALA A 70 -0.60 10.53 14.91
C ALA A 70 0.85 10.32 14.44
N GLN A 71 1.69 9.66 15.24
CA GLN A 71 3.06 9.30 14.88
C GLN A 71 3.09 8.22 13.80
N LYS A 72 2.23 7.18 13.90
CA LYS A 72 2.09 6.16 12.85
C LYS A 72 1.70 6.77 11.51
N ARG A 73 0.72 7.71 11.51
CA ARG A 73 0.31 8.39 10.26
C ARG A 73 1.45 9.14 9.57
N LYS A 74 2.39 9.72 10.32
CA LYS A 74 3.60 10.32 9.73
C LYS A 74 4.50 9.29 9.06
N ILE A 75 4.65 8.12 9.67
CA ILE A 75 5.42 7.00 9.10
C ILE A 75 4.73 6.46 7.85
N TRP A 76 3.42 6.25 7.88
CA TRP A 76 2.64 5.78 6.72
C TRP A 76 2.60 6.80 5.57
N LEU A 77 2.77 8.08 5.86
CA LEU A 77 2.80 9.11 4.83
C LEU A 77 4.06 9.03 3.95
N THR A 78 5.21 8.63 4.53
CA THR A 78 6.50 8.76 3.88
C THR A 78 7.36 7.50 3.88
N LYS A 79 7.21 6.62 4.86
CA LYS A 79 8.16 5.53 5.09
C LYS A 79 7.59 4.15 4.81
N ILE A 80 6.30 3.93 5.01
CA ILE A 80 5.63 2.65 4.78
C ILE A 80 4.44 2.88 3.87
N SER A 81 4.45 2.25 2.69
CA SER A 81 3.31 2.26 1.78
C SER A 81 2.61 0.90 1.75
N TYR A 82 1.31 0.94 1.53
CA TYR A 82 0.47 -0.25 1.41
C TYR A 82 -0.31 -0.23 0.11
N VAL A 83 -0.14 -1.27 -0.69
CA VAL A 83 -0.88 -1.49 -1.93
C VAL A 83 -1.98 -2.50 -1.65
N ALA A 84 -3.23 -2.04 -1.68
CA ALA A 84 -4.40 -2.85 -1.37
C ALA A 84 -4.74 -3.81 -2.51
N GLN A 85 -5.46 -4.87 -2.19
CA GLN A 85 -5.94 -5.87 -3.15
C GLN A 85 -6.85 -5.25 -4.24
N SER A 86 -7.71 -4.30 -3.88
CA SER A 86 -8.64 -3.66 -4.82
C SER A 86 -8.24 -2.22 -5.12
N ALA A 87 -7.71 -1.99 -6.32
CA ALA A 87 -7.43 -0.64 -6.79
C ALA A 87 -8.72 0.20 -6.90
N ALA A 88 -9.81 -0.37 -7.41
CA ALA A 88 -11.07 0.35 -7.57
C ALA A 88 -11.61 0.95 -6.26
N ALA A 89 -11.41 0.25 -5.13
CA ALA A 89 -11.83 0.71 -3.82
C ALA A 89 -10.87 1.75 -3.21
N SER A 90 -9.67 1.90 -3.77
CA SER A 90 -8.60 2.75 -3.21
C SER A 90 -8.63 4.18 -3.77
N PHE A 91 -9.25 4.39 -4.93
CA PHE A 91 -9.30 5.69 -5.59
C PHE A 91 -10.61 6.44 -5.35
N ASN A 92 -10.52 7.75 -5.19
CA ASN A 92 -11.68 8.62 -5.20
C ASN A 92 -12.12 8.89 -6.66
N PRO A 93 -13.34 8.50 -7.08
CA PRO A 93 -13.79 8.65 -8.46
C PRO A 93 -13.95 10.11 -8.91
N ALA A 94 -14.01 11.05 -7.99
CA ALA A 94 -14.18 12.48 -8.29
C ALA A 94 -12.85 13.21 -8.57
N HIS A 95 -11.71 12.56 -8.37
CA HIS A 95 -10.39 13.17 -8.54
C HIS A 95 -9.61 12.52 -9.68
N ARG A 96 -8.82 13.32 -10.40
CA ARG A 96 -7.89 12.82 -11.43
C ARG A 96 -6.80 11.96 -10.81
N LEU A 97 -6.37 10.95 -11.56
CA LEU A 97 -5.38 9.97 -11.11
C LEU A 97 -4.04 10.61 -10.73
N ILE A 98 -3.56 11.57 -11.51
CA ILE A 98 -2.27 12.25 -11.23
C ILE A 98 -2.28 12.96 -9.87
N ASN A 99 -3.40 13.60 -9.51
CA ASN A 99 -3.51 14.33 -8.25
C ASN A 99 -3.49 13.37 -7.05
N GLN A 100 -4.11 12.20 -7.19
CA GLN A 100 -4.11 11.16 -6.16
C GLN A 100 -2.73 10.50 -6.05
N THR A 101 -2.05 10.27 -7.18
CA THR A 101 -0.71 9.69 -7.21
C THR A 101 0.30 10.53 -6.44
N ILE A 102 0.25 11.86 -6.57
CA ILE A 102 1.22 12.75 -5.91
C ILE A 102 0.79 13.20 -4.50
N GLU A 103 -0.41 12.86 -4.05
CA GLU A 103 -0.98 13.42 -2.81
C GLU A 103 -0.10 13.18 -1.58
N SER A 104 0.38 11.96 -1.39
CA SER A 104 1.24 11.61 -0.25
C SER A 104 2.57 12.35 -0.29
N ALA A 105 3.21 12.39 -1.47
CA ALA A 105 4.47 13.11 -1.66
C ALA A 105 4.30 14.63 -1.46
N LYS A 106 3.17 15.19 -1.90
CA LYS A 106 2.83 16.61 -1.69
C LYS A 106 2.61 16.93 -0.21
N ARG A 107 1.86 16.09 0.50
CA ARG A 107 1.65 16.22 1.96
C ARG A 107 2.93 16.08 2.77
N ALA A 108 3.86 15.27 2.27
CA ALA A 108 5.18 15.08 2.86
C ALA A 108 6.19 16.18 2.49
N ASN A 109 5.80 17.18 1.69
CA ASN A 109 6.66 18.26 1.21
C ASN A 109 7.91 17.77 0.45
N LEU A 110 7.79 16.68 -0.33
CA LEU A 110 8.91 16.09 -1.08
C LEU A 110 9.23 16.83 -2.39
N GLY A 111 8.44 17.84 -2.75
CA GLY A 111 8.64 18.67 -3.92
C GLY A 111 7.47 19.59 -4.21
N ASN A 112 7.62 20.46 -5.21
CA ASN A 112 6.51 21.26 -5.71
C ASN A 112 5.62 20.41 -6.64
N GLU A 113 4.40 20.86 -6.88
CA GLU A 113 3.41 20.09 -7.66
C GLU A 113 3.92 19.75 -9.07
N LYS A 114 4.64 20.66 -9.72
CA LYS A 114 5.17 20.45 -11.08
C LYS A 114 6.24 19.33 -11.10
N SER A 115 7.15 19.31 -10.12
CA SER A 115 8.16 18.26 -10.02
C SER A 115 7.52 16.92 -9.67
N LEU A 116 6.57 16.88 -8.73
CA LEU A 116 5.90 15.66 -8.34
C LEU A 116 5.07 15.05 -9.48
N LYS A 117 4.41 15.88 -10.30
CA LYS A 117 3.71 15.39 -11.51
C LYS A 117 4.69 14.81 -12.52
N LYS A 118 5.86 15.42 -12.71
CA LYS A 118 6.90 14.87 -13.57
C LYS A 118 7.40 13.51 -13.06
N ASP A 119 7.65 13.39 -11.76
CA ASP A 119 8.05 12.13 -11.14
C ASP A 119 6.96 11.05 -11.30
N ALA A 120 5.68 11.42 -11.12
CA ALA A 120 4.56 10.50 -11.31
C ALA A 120 4.44 10.01 -12.77
N ILE A 121 4.65 10.89 -13.76
CA ILE A 121 4.66 10.50 -15.17
C ILE A 121 5.81 9.51 -15.44
N HIS A 122 6.99 9.74 -14.87
CA HIS A 122 8.10 8.80 -14.97
C HIS A 122 7.79 7.43 -14.35
N LEU A 123 7.09 7.42 -13.20
CA LEU A 123 6.61 6.17 -12.61
C LEU A 123 5.59 5.46 -13.51
N TYR A 124 4.72 6.20 -14.19
CA TYR A 124 3.78 5.63 -15.15
C TYR A 124 4.49 5.01 -16.35
N ASP A 125 5.54 5.65 -16.86
CA ASP A 125 6.40 5.08 -17.92
C ASP A 125 7.08 3.79 -17.44
N THR A 126 7.67 3.81 -16.26
CA THR A 126 8.36 2.65 -15.67
C THR A 126 7.40 1.47 -15.47
N LEU A 127 6.15 1.75 -15.11
CA LEU A 127 5.08 0.76 -14.94
C LEU A 127 4.33 0.45 -16.25
N GLN A 128 4.88 0.83 -17.40
CA GLN A 128 4.37 0.52 -18.75
C GLN A 128 2.90 0.95 -18.95
N LEU A 129 2.52 2.08 -18.37
CA LEU A 129 1.20 2.64 -18.62
C LEU A 129 1.14 3.32 -19.99
N PRO A 130 0.14 3.07 -20.82
CA PRO A 130 0.04 3.68 -22.13
C PRO A 130 -0.20 5.20 -22.00
N THR A 131 0.45 5.99 -22.86
CA THR A 131 0.30 7.46 -22.86
C THR A 131 0.47 8.07 -21.45
N SER A 132 1.59 7.75 -20.80
CA SER A 132 1.92 8.10 -19.39
C SER A 132 1.67 9.58 -19.05
N ASN A 133 1.93 10.49 -19.98
CA ASN A 133 1.67 11.93 -19.84
C ASN A 133 0.17 12.32 -19.89
N LEU A 134 -0.71 11.45 -20.40
CA LEU A 134 -2.15 11.73 -20.51
C LEU A 134 -3.00 10.91 -19.55
N ILE A 135 -2.58 9.68 -19.22
CA ILE A 135 -3.37 8.77 -18.39
C ILE A 135 -3.65 9.35 -16.99
N GLY A 136 -2.71 10.12 -16.43
CA GLY A 136 -2.85 10.77 -15.15
C GLY A 136 -3.96 11.83 -15.10
N GLU A 137 -4.34 12.40 -16.24
CA GLU A 137 -5.42 13.39 -16.35
C GLU A 137 -6.81 12.74 -16.38
N ARG A 138 -6.88 11.40 -16.50
CA ARG A 138 -8.13 10.64 -16.47
C ARG A 138 -8.62 10.46 -15.03
N TYR A 139 -9.91 10.09 -14.94
CA TYR A 139 -10.55 9.67 -13.70
C TYR A 139 -10.50 8.14 -13.56
N PRO A 140 -10.63 7.58 -12.34
CA PRO A 140 -10.53 6.13 -12.11
C PRO A 140 -11.45 5.28 -13.01
N HIS A 141 -12.65 5.74 -13.29
CA HIS A 141 -13.63 5.04 -14.14
C HIS A 141 -13.31 5.08 -15.65
N GLN A 142 -12.28 5.81 -16.08
CA GLN A 142 -11.87 5.98 -17.47
C GLN A 142 -10.67 5.10 -17.87
N VAL A 143 -10.21 4.24 -16.97
CA VAL A 143 -9.05 3.36 -17.18
C VAL A 143 -9.42 1.91 -16.85
N SER A 144 -8.65 0.95 -17.40
CA SER A 144 -8.86 -0.46 -17.11
C SER A 144 -8.42 -0.83 -15.68
N GLY A 145 -8.90 -1.97 -15.17
CA GLY A 145 -8.50 -2.47 -13.85
C GLY A 145 -6.99 -2.64 -13.69
N GLY A 146 -6.32 -3.19 -14.72
CA GLY A 146 -4.86 -3.34 -14.71
C GLY A 146 -4.12 -2.00 -14.76
N GLN A 147 -4.61 -1.02 -15.51
CA GLN A 147 -4.07 0.34 -15.49
C GLN A 147 -4.24 0.97 -14.10
N LEU A 148 -5.41 0.81 -13.48
CA LEU A 148 -5.69 1.35 -12.16
C LEU A 148 -4.79 0.71 -11.09
N GLN A 149 -4.53 -0.61 -11.21
CA GLN A 149 -3.62 -1.33 -10.32
C GLN A 149 -2.19 -0.79 -10.42
N ARG A 150 -1.68 -0.59 -11.64
CA ARG A 150 -0.34 -0.02 -11.87
C ARG A 150 -0.25 1.43 -11.38
N ILE A 151 -1.30 2.23 -11.55
CA ILE A 151 -1.36 3.60 -10.99
C ILE A 151 -1.37 3.57 -9.45
N MET A 152 -2.05 2.60 -8.82
CA MET A 152 -2.00 2.42 -7.37
C MET A 152 -0.57 2.08 -6.89
N THR A 153 0.16 1.27 -7.65
CA THR A 153 1.59 1.01 -7.39
C THR A 153 2.42 2.29 -7.52
N ALA A 154 2.21 3.10 -8.57
CA ALA A 154 2.87 4.40 -8.71
C ALA A 154 2.55 5.32 -7.51
N MET A 155 1.30 5.35 -7.07
CA MET A 155 0.87 6.12 -5.90
C MET A 155 1.60 5.68 -4.62
N ALA A 156 1.81 4.38 -4.45
CA ALA A 156 2.53 3.83 -3.31
C ALA A 156 4.04 4.14 -3.34
N ILE A 157 4.65 4.21 -4.53
CA ILE A 157 6.07 4.51 -4.72
C ILE A 157 6.36 6.02 -4.66
N SER A 158 5.40 6.87 -5.06
CA SER A 158 5.56 8.32 -5.16
C SER A 158 6.17 9.00 -3.92
N PRO A 159 5.82 8.64 -2.66
CA PRO A 159 6.47 9.19 -1.48
C PRO A 159 7.87 8.62 -1.19
N ARG A 160 8.42 7.75 -2.05
CA ARG A 160 9.73 7.08 -1.91
C ARG A 160 9.85 6.32 -0.59
N PRO A 161 8.94 5.38 -0.30
CA PRO A 161 8.91 4.69 0.98
C PRO A 161 10.13 3.76 1.16
N GLU A 162 10.42 3.44 2.41
CA GLU A 162 11.46 2.48 2.79
C GLU A 162 10.93 1.04 2.85
N LEU A 163 9.61 0.88 2.98
CA LEU A 163 8.91 -0.40 2.96
C LEU A 163 7.63 -0.28 2.13
N ILE A 164 7.42 -1.21 1.22
CA ILE A 164 6.15 -1.37 0.49
C ILE A 164 5.56 -2.73 0.82
N ILE A 165 4.30 -2.75 1.20
CA ILE A 165 3.55 -3.98 1.46
C ILE A 165 2.50 -4.13 0.37
N PHE A 166 2.60 -5.20 -0.40
CA PHE A 166 1.62 -5.57 -1.43
C PHE A 166 0.66 -6.62 -0.87
N ASP A 167 -0.64 -6.34 -0.93
CA ASP A 167 -1.69 -7.26 -0.53
C ASP A 167 -2.37 -7.81 -1.79
N GLU A 168 -1.93 -8.97 -2.25
CA GLU A 168 -2.42 -9.66 -3.45
C GLU A 168 -2.51 -8.74 -4.70
N PRO A 169 -1.41 -8.09 -5.13
CA PRO A 169 -1.45 -7.02 -6.13
C PRO A 169 -1.93 -7.48 -7.51
N THR A 170 -1.94 -8.77 -7.79
CA THR A 170 -2.27 -9.33 -9.12
C THR A 170 -3.62 -10.03 -9.19
N THR A 171 -4.36 -10.16 -8.09
CA THR A 171 -5.61 -10.96 -8.03
C THR A 171 -6.71 -10.43 -8.95
N ALA A 172 -6.71 -9.14 -9.26
CA ALA A 172 -7.70 -8.50 -10.15
C ALA A 172 -7.22 -8.37 -11.60
N LEU A 173 -6.06 -8.95 -11.95
CA LEU A 173 -5.46 -8.86 -13.27
C LEU A 173 -5.69 -10.16 -14.05
N ASP A 174 -5.83 -10.04 -15.37
CA ASP A 174 -5.76 -11.19 -16.26
C ASP A 174 -4.33 -11.79 -16.29
N VAL A 175 -4.24 -13.05 -16.75
CA VAL A 175 -2.98 -13.81 -16.72
C VAL A 175 -1.86 -13.11 -17.51
N THR A 176 -2.19 -12.40 -18.58
CA THR A 176 -1.20 -11.67 -19.40
C THR A 176 -0.66 -10.45 -18.68
N THR A 177 -1.52 -9.72 -17.98
CA THR A 177 -1.13 -8.52 -17.21
C THR A 177 -0.41 -8.87 -15.90
N GLN A 178 -0.63 -10.07 -15.34
CA GLN A 178 0.08 -10.52 -14.12
C GLN A 178 1.59 -10.66 -14.32
N VAL A 179 2.05 -10.92 -15.54
CA VAL A 179 3.48 -11.06 -15.86
C VAL A 179 4.19 -9.70 -15.88
N GLU A 180 3.45 -8.61 -16.06
CA GLU A 180 3.97 -7.24 -16.21
C GLU A 180 3.99 -6.44 -14.89
N VAL A 181 3.38 -6.94 -13.82
CA VAL A 181 3.26 -6.31 -12.50
C VAL A 181 4.21 -6.92 -11.50
#